data_0ca54574bd4dd40030dfc402e9c63b60
#
_entry.id   0ca54574bd4dd40030dfc402e9c63b60
#
_cell.length_a   1.000
_cell.length_b   1.000
_cell.length_c   1.000
_cell.angle_alpha   90.00
_cell.angle_beta   90.00
_cell.angle_gamma   90.00
#
_symmetry.space_group_name_H-M   'P 1'
#
loop_
_entity.id
_entity.type
_entity.pdbx_description
1 polymer ?
#
loop_
_entity_poly.entity_id
_entity_poly.type
_entity_poly.pdbx_seq_one_letter_code
_entity_poly.pdbx_strand_id
1 'polypeptide(L)'
;MSGMFFKCTSLKSLSDISKWNTNKVINMSYLFCECSSLKSLPDISKWNTNNVIDMSSMFFNCKSLSSLPDISKWNIDKVIDLNNIFSGCKKNLNIPSKFYKY
;
A
#
# COMPACT_ATOMS: atom_id res chain seq x y z
N MET A 1 8.54 2.26 8.73
CA MET A 1 7.50 1.20 8.58
C MET A 1 7.78 0.27 7.40
N SER A 2 8.93 0.44 6.72
CA SER A 2 9.28 -0.36 5.55
C SER A 2 9.24 -1.86 5.85
N GLY A 3 8.55 -2.62 4.99
CA GLY A 3 8.55 -4.08 5.05
C GLY A 3 7.87 -4.73 6.24
N MET A 4 7.09 -3.99 7.02
CA MET A 4 6.51 -4.51 8.27
C MET A 4 5.72 -5.81 8.06
N PHE A 5 5.00 -5.93 6.95
CA PHE A 5 4.22 -7.13 6.62
C PHE A 5 4.79 -7.88 5.42
N PHE A 6 6.08 -7.68 5.11
CA PHE A 6 6.72 -8.29 3.94
C PHE A 6 6.59 -9.81 3.97
N LYS A 7 6.12 -10.39 2.86
CA LYS A 7 5.94 -11.83 2.69
C LYS A 7 5.01 -12.48 3.73
N CYS A 8 4.06 -11.76 4.28
CA CYS A 8 3.05 -12.36 5.15
C CYS A 8 2.08 -13.20 4.31
N THR A 9 2.57 -14.28 3.72
CA THR A 9 1.83 -15.08 2.72
C THR A 9 0.59 -15.75 3.29
N SER A 10 0.57 -16.03 4.59
CA SER A 10 -0.59 -16.63 5.25
C SER A 10 -1.55 -15.59 5.82
N LEU A 11 -1.21 -14.32 5.75
CA LEU A 11 -2.05 -13.25 6.30
C LEU A 11 -3.25 -13.05 5.38
N LYS A 12 -4.44 -13.28 5.89
CA LYS A 12 -5.69 -13.15 5.13
C LYS A 12 -6.40 -11.82 5.35
N SER A 13 -6.19 -11.24 6.52
CA SER A 13 -6.74 -9.94 6.88
C SER A 13 -5.84 -9.30 7.92
N LEU A 14 -6.00 -7.98 8.07
CA LEU A 14 -5.26 -7.21 9.06
C LEU A 14 -6.23 -6.70 10.13
N SER A 15 -5.77 -6.60 11.37
CA SER A 15 -6.48 -5.85 12.39
C SER A 15 -6.50 -4.38 11.98
N ASP A 16 -7.30 -3.57 12.69
CA ASP A 16 -7.53 -2.18 12.30
C ASP A 16 -6.27 -1.32 12.46
N ILE A 17 -5.46 -1.28 11.42
CA ILE A 17 -4.27 -0.42 11.35
C ILE A 17 -4.63 0.98 10.85
N SER A 18 -5.89 1.24 10.52
CA SER A 18 -6.33 2.55 10.02
C SER A 18 -6.12 3.65 11.06
N LYS A 19 -6.07 3.28 12.34
CA LYS A 19 -5.89 4.22 13.44
C LYS A 19 -4.44 4.54 13.77
N TRP A 20 -3.50 3.91 13.08
CA TRP A 20 -2.09 4.18 13.32
C TRP A 20 -1.74 5.63 12.99
N ASN A 21 -0.91 6.23 13.84
CA ASN A 21 -0.39 7.56 13.57
C ASN A 21 0.77 7.45 12.59
N THR A 22 0.53 7.85 11.34
CA THR A 22 1.53 7.79 10.27
C THR A 22 2.13 9.16 9.95
N ASN A 23 1.89 10.17 10.80
CA ASN A 23 2.26 11.56 10.50
C ASN A 23 3.75 11.77 10.22
N LYS A 24 4.62 10.97 10.83
CA LYS A 24 6.07 11.10 10.70
C LYS A 24 6.69 10.03 9.80
N VAL A 25 5.86 9.18 9.18
CA VAL A 25 6.37 8.09 8.35
C VAL A 25 6.93 8.66 7.05
N ILE A 26 8.16 8.26 6.70
CA ILE A 26 8.87 8.69 5.50
C ILE A 26 8.95 7.55 4.49
N ASN A 27 9.04 6.31 4.94
CA ASN A 27 9.25 5.14 4.09
C ASN A 27 8.15 4.11 4.32
N MET A 28 7.37 3.84 3.28
CA MET A 28 6.34 2.80 3.27
C MET A 28 6.64 1.72 2.23
N SER A 29 7.89 1.66 1.74
CA SER A 29 8.26 0.66 0.75
C SER A 29 8.09 -0.76 1.31
N TYR A 30 7.67 -1.67 0.44
CA TYR A 30 7.50 -3.10 0.76
C TYR A 30 6.53 -3.40 1.90
N LEU A 31 5.72 -2.46 2.35
CA LEU A 31 4.92 -2.63 3.56
C LEU A 31 4.02 -3.87 3.51
N PHE A 32 3.33 -4.09 2.39
CA PHE A 32 2.49 -5.26 2.17
C PHE A 32 3.02 -6.16 1.04
N CYS A 33 4.30 -6.02 0.72
CA CYS A 33 4.91 -6.74 -0.39
C CYS A 33 4.76 -8.25 -0.21
N GLU A 34 4.26 -8.92 -1.26
CA GLU A 34 4.06 -10.38 -1.30
C GLU A 34 3.10 -10.92 -0.22
N CYS A 35 2.16 -10.12 0.26
CA CYS A 35 1.06 -10.61 1.08
C CYS A 35 0.04 -11.29 0.18
N SER A 36 0.39 -12.46 -0.35
CA SER A 36 -0.35 -13.11 -1.44
C SER A 36 -1.71 -13.68 -1.03
N SER A 37 -1.96 -13.85 0.26
CA SER A 37 -3.27 -14.33 0.75
C SER A 37 -4.17 -13.21 1.25
N LEU A 38 -3.68 -11.98 1.26
CA LEU A 38 -4.44 -10.83 1.78
C LEU A 38 -5.52 -10.43 0.76
N LYS A 39 -6.78 -10.51 1.17
CA LYS A 39 -7.92 -10.24 0.28
C LYS A 39 -8.41 -8.81 0.34
N SER A 40 -8.24 -8.16 1.48
CA SER A 40 -8.69 -6.79 1.69
C SER A 40 -7.82 -6.09 2.70
N LEU A 41 -7.91 -4.77 2.71
CA LEU A 41 -7.17 -3.91 3.64
C LEU A 41 -8.18 -3.15 4.51
N PRO A 42 -7.83 -2.85 5.78
CA PRO A 42 -8.61 -1.87 6.51
C PRO A 42 -8.53 -0.50 5.85
N ASP A 43 -9.35 0.45 6.32
CA ASP A 43 -9.44 1.76 5.65
C ASP A 43 -8.19 2.60 5.92
N ILE A 44 -7.12 2.33 5.18
CA ILE A 44 -5.88 3.09 5.26
C ILE A 44 -5.93 4.40 4.49
N SER A 45 -7.09 4.74 3.89
CA SER A 45 -7.25 6.04 3.24
C SER A 45 -7.04 7.21 4.22
N LYS A 46 -7.23 6.95 5.50
CA LYS A 46 -7.05 7.95 6.56
C LYS A 46 -5.61 8.19 6.97
N TRP A 47 -4.68 7.37 6.50
CA TRP A 47 -3.28 7.56 6.82
C TRP A 47 -2.77 8.88 6.26
N ASN A 48 -2.00 9.59 7.08
CA ASN A 48 -1.30 10.78 6.63
C ASN A 48 -0.03 10.35 5.89
N THR A 49 0.01 10.61 4.59
CA THR A 49 1.16 10.28 3.74
C THR A 49 1.97 11.51 3.32
N ASN A 50 1.71 12.64 3.98
CA ASN A 50 2.30 13.92 3.56
C ASN A 50 3.83 13.93 3.56
N ASN A 51 4.47 13.12 4.40
CA ASN A 51 5.92 13.08 4.52
C ASN A 51 6.54 11.85 3.87
N VAL A 52 5.73 10.99 3.25
CA VAL A 52 6.25 9.75 2.64
C VAL A 52 6.99 10.07 1.37
N ILE A 53 8.21 9.53 1.26
CA ILE A 53 9.09 9.71 0.11
C ILE A 53 9.15 8.44 -0.75
N ASP A 54 9.04 7.27 -0.15
CA ASP A 54 9.19 5.99 -0.82
C ASP A 54 7.99 5.09 -0.56
N MET A 55 7.30 4.70 -1.63
CA MET A 55 6.21 3.72 -1.61
C MET A 55 6.48 2.57 -2.58
N SER A 56 7.73 2.39 -2.99
CA SER A 56 8.07 1.35 -3.96
C SER A 56 7.67 -0.03 -3.44
N SER A 57 7.11 -0.85 -4.30
CA SER A 57 6.71 -2.24 -4.04
C SER A 57 5.77 -2.41 -2.84
N MET A 58 5.07 -1.36 -2.43
CA MET A 58 4.23 -1.40 -1.22
C MET A 58 3.20 -2.52 -1.27
N PHE A 59 2.63 -2.79 -2.45
CA PHE A 59 1.63 -3.84 -2.66
C PHE A 59 2.07 -4.88 -3.69
N PHE A 60 3.38 -4.98 -3.93
CA PHE A 60 3.92 -5.89 -4.94
C PHE A 60 3.46 -7.33 -4.67
N ASN A 61 2.91 -7.99 -5.69
CA ASN A 61 2.45 -9.38 -5.61
C ASN A 61 1.36 -9.64 -4.55
N CYS A 62 0.54 -8.67 -4.24
CA CYS A 62 -0.68 -8.90 -3.45
C CYS A 62 -1.73 -9.53 -4.35
N LYS A 63 -1.55 -10.81 -4.69
CA LYS A 63 -2.31 -11.48 -5.76
C LYS A 63 -3.78 -11.71 -5.43
N SER A 64 -4.13 -11.79 -4.15
CA SER A 64 -5.51 -12.06 -3.73
C SER A 64 -6.30 -10.79 -3.42
N LEU A 65 -5.65 -9.63 -3.45
CA LEU A 65 -6.30 -8.38 -3.10
C LEU A 65 -7.36 -8.04 -4.14
N SER A 66 -8.62 -7.98 -3.70
CA SER A 66 -9.76 -7.80 -4.61
C SER A 66 -10.32 -6.38 -4.59
N SER A 67 -9.93 -5.57 -3.61
CA SER A 67 -10.38 -4.18 -3.51
C SER A 67 -9.34 -3.36 -2.77
N LEU A 68 -9.39 -2.04 -2.99
CA LEU A 68 -8.55 -1.08 -2.27
C LEU A 68 -9.44 -0.07 -1.57
N PRO A 69 -9.07 0.38 -0.35
CA PRO A 69 -9.69 1.59 0.18
C PRO A 69 -9.37 2.77 -0.72
N ASP A 70 -10.07 3.89 -0.52
CA ASP A 70 -9.92 5.06 -1.40
C ASP A 70 -8.60 5.78 -1.15
N ILE A 71 -7.50 5.22 -1.67
CA ILE A 71 -6.17 5.80 -1.53
C ILE A 71 -5.92 6.95 -2.49
N SER A 72 -6.92 7.33 -3.31
CA SER A 72 -6.83 8.57 -4.09
C SER A 72 -6.70 9.78 -3.18
N LYS A 73 -7.10 9.66 -1.92
CA LYS A 73 -6.96 10.71 -0.91
C LYS A 73 -5.54 10.91 -0.41
N TRP A 74 -4.66 9.96 -0.67
CA TRP A 74 -3.28 10.08 -0.21
C TRP A 74 -2.57 11.22 -0.93
N ASN A 75 -1.86 12.05 -0.18
CA ASN A 75 -0.94 13.03 -0.74
C ASN A 75 0.37 12.32 -1.08
N ILE A 76 0.73 12.32 -2.36
CA ILE A 76 1.98 11.71 -2.83
C ILE A 76 2.93 12.75 -3.42
N ASP A 77 2.76 14.02 -3.06
CA ASP A 77 3.55 15.10 -3.63
C ASP A 77 5.04 14.94 -3.36
N LYS A 78 5.41 14.36 -2.24
CA LYS A 78 6.81 14.14 -1.87
C LYS A 78 7.34 12.76 -2.27
N VAL A 79 6.48 11.89 -2.78
CA VAL A 79 6.90 10.53 -3.15
C VAL A 79 7.74 10.59 -4.42
N ILE A 80 8.96 10.07 -4.33
CA ILE A 80 9.89 10.03 -5.45
C ILE A 80 10.03 8.63 -6.05
N ASP A 81 9.53 7.58 -5.38
CA ASP A 81 9.63 6.21 -5.87
C ASP A 81 8.30 5.49 -5.68
N LEU A 82 7.64 5.18 -6.80
CA LEU A 82 6.43 4.37 -6.85
C LEU A 82 6.66 3.08 -7.66
N ASN A 83 7.91 2.71 -7.92
CA ASN A 83 8.24 1.57 -8.76
C ASN A 83 7.60 0.29 -8.21
N ASN A 84 6.88 -0.42 -9.07
CA ASN A 84 6.28 -1.73 -8.76
C ASN A 84 5.26 -1.69 -7.63
N ILE A 85 4.68 -0.54 -7.31
CA ILE A 85 3.79 -0.42 -6.16
C ILE A 85 2.62 -1.41 -6.23
N PHE A 86 2.07 -1.67 -7.42
CA PHE A 86 0.97 -2.63 -7.62
C PHE A 86 1.32 -3.76 -8.59
N SER A 87 2.58 -3.94 -8.94
CA SER A 87 2.98 -5.01 -9.85
C SER A 87 2.60 -6.37 -9.27
N GLY A 88 2.01 -7.24 -10.10
CA GLY A 88 1.60 -8.58 -9.65
C GLY A 88 0.26 -8.61 -8.94
N CYS A 89 -0.43 -7.49 -8.81
CA CYS A 89 -1.80 -7.44 -8.30
C CYS A 89 -2.79 -7.81 -9.40
N LYS A 90 -4.05 -8.04 -9.02
CA LYS A 90 -5.12 -8.33 -9.98
C LYS A 90 -5.31 -7.14 -10.92
N LYS A 91 -5.52 -7.44 -12.22
CA LYS A 91 -5.66 -6.40 -13.25
C LYS A 91 -6.90 -5.54 -13.08
N ASN A 92 -7.94 -6.07 -12.44
CA ASN A 92 -9.18 -5.33 -12.22
C ASN A 92 -9.20 -4.57 -10.89
N LEU A 93 -8.07 -4.48 -10.21
CA LEU A 93 -7.97 -3.72 -8.98
C LEU A 93 -8.16 -2.23 -9.30
N ASN A 94 -8.99 -1.55 -8.51
CA ASN A 94 -9.32 -0.14 -8.73
C ASN A 94 -8.20 0.77 -8.21
N ILE A 95 -7.17 0.95 -9.04
CA ILE A 95 -5.98 1.72 -8.68
C ILE A 95 -6.17 3.17 -9.15
N PRO A 96 -6.05 4.17 -8.25
CA PRO A 96 -6.13 5.57 -8.67
C PRO A 96 -5.07 5.92 -9.71
N SER A 97 -5.46 6.73 -10.72
CA SER A 97 -4.61 7.03 -11.86
C SER A 97 -3.29 7.70 -11.49
N LYS A 98 -3.25 8.43 -10.37
CA LYS A 98 -2.01 9.13 -9.97
C LYS A 98 -0.85 8.18 -9.68
N PHE A 99 -1.13 6.90 -9.37
CA PHE A 99 -0.08 5.92 -9.12
C PHE A 99 0.55 5.38 -10.40
N TYR A 100 0.03 5.73 -11.56
CA TYR A 100 0.58 5.30 -12.85
C TYR A 100 1.56 6.30 -13.47
N LYS A 101 1.92 7.35 -12.75
CA LYS A 101 2.83 8.37 -13.28
C LYS A 101 4.30 7.94 -13.29
N TYR A 102 4.60 6.83 -12.69
CA TYR A 102 5.99 6.38 -12.52
C TYR A 102 6.22 5.02 -13.12
#